data_c91ffc6c2d5bcfc97eec66c72e4a78aa
#
_entry.id   c91ffc6c2d5bcfc97eec66c72e4a78aa
#
_cell.length_a   1.000
_cell.length_b   1.000
_cell.length_c   1.000
_cell.angle_alpha   90.00
_cell.angle_beta   90.00
_cell.angle_gamma   90.00
#
_symmetry.space_group_name_H-M   'P 1'
#
loop_
_entity.id
_entity.type
_entity.pdbx_description
1 polymer ?
#
loop_
_entity_poly.entity_id
_entity_poly.type
_entity_poly.pdbx_seq_one_letter_code
_entity_poly.pdbx_strand_id
1 'polypeptide(L)'
;MRGKSLMVMGTASSVGKSVLCSAFLRIMKQDGYKVAPFKAQNMALNSFVTKDGLEMGRAQVTQAQAAGVEPDVRMNPVLLKPTSDRRSQVIVDGKAIGTMTAMEYHRYKPALRERIKATYDALESTVDCVVIEGAGSPAEINLRAGDIVNMSMAESADAPVLLVGDINLGGVFASLLGTVMLLTDEERARVKGVIINKFRGDVKILEPGFKMLEDRIHIPVLGVVPWMDVGLEDEDSVTERFSRMMGQGDLDVAVVKLKHISNFTDFQSLALQPGVKVRYAQTAKEVENADLIVLPGTKNTIEDLIDLRNRGLDAAIIRHARKGGMVIGVCGGYQMLGRKLHDPDHVESRVPELAGLDLLDMEVTFAREKETAQASGIVDASGWLASSNGILVDGYEIHAGQNQFGERALPWLRIGNRVDGVMNERGNVLGSYLHGLFDDGQLFAAIAAHIRKEKGIDTETQAPMTLNEYREREFDRIADIVRASVDMDAIYRIVRGEV
;
A
#
# COMPACT_ATOMS: atom_id res chain seq x y z
N MET A 1 -9.34 27.02 -11.49
CA MET A 1 -10.06 25.74 -11.50
C MET A 1 -10.65 25.37 -10.11
N ARG A 2 -11.11 26.31 -9.34
CA ARG A 2 -11.59 25.98 -7.98
C ARG A 2 -12.85 25.10 -8.03
N GLY A 3 -12.88 24.02 -7.24
CA GLY A 3 -14.01 23.09 -7.16
C GLY A 3 -14.24 22.31 -8.47
N LYS A 4 -13.19 21.88 -9.13
CA LYS A 4 -13.25 21.03 -10.33
C LYS A 4 -12.83 19.61 -10.03
N SER A 5 -13.20 18.70 -10.90
CA SER A 5 -12.94 17.28 -10.76
C SER A 5 -12.44 16.67 -12.05
N LEU A 6 -11.66 15.61 -11.94
CA LEU A 6 -11.29 14.71 -13.02
C LEU A 6 -11.38 13.29 -12.51
N MET A 7 -12.12 12.41 -13.19
CA MET A 7 -12.21 11.03 -12.76
C MET A 7 -11.49 10.08 -13.73
N VAL A 8 -10.67 9.19 -13.20
CA VAL A 8 -9.95 8.16 -13.96
C VAL A 8 -10.60 6.81 -13.69
N MET A 9 -11.19 6.22 -14.72
CA MET A 9 -11.77 4.87 -14.69
C MET A 9 -10.97 3.91 -15.55
N GLY A 10 -11.10 2.63 -15.32
CA GLY A 10 -10.42 1.60 -16.12
C GLY A 10 -11.40 0.65 -16.77
N THR A 11 -10.99 0.04 -17.89
CA THR A 11 -11.74 -1.07 -18.49
C THR A 11 -11.68 -2.35 -17.66
N ALA A 12 -10.73 -2.43 -16.69
CA ALA A 12 -10.55 -3.55 -15.77
C ALA A 12 -9.76 -3.11 -14.53
N SER A 13 -9.58 -4.03 -13.58
CA SER A 13 -8.58 -3.90 -12.52
C SER A 13 -7.17 -3.88 -13.10
N SER A 14 -6.21 -3.28 -12.36
CA SER A 14 -4.78 -3.26 -12.69
C SER A 14 -4.40 -2.63 -14.05
N VAL A 15 -5.31 -1.89 -14.71
CA VAL A 15 -4.99 -1.17 -15.96
C VAL A 15 -4.07 0.05 -15.76
N GLY A 16 -3.74 0.41 -14.51
CA GLY A 16 -2.83 1.49 -14.16
C GLY A 16 -3.52 2.79 -13.72
N LYS A 17 -4.79 2.75 -13.28
CA LYS A 17 -5.51 3.91 -12.77
C LYS A 17 -4.75 4.67 -11.70
N SER A 18 -4.27 3.98 -10.66
CA SER A 18 -3.61 4.57 -9.49
C SER A 18 -2.33 5.30 -9.87
N VAL A 19 -1.54 4.73 -10.80
CA VAL A 19 -0.33 5.37 -11.35
C VAL A 19 -0.67 6.63 -12.13
N LEU A 20 -1.69 6.58 -12.99
CA LEU A 20 -2.12 7.74 -13.76
C LEU A 20 -2.72 8.84 -12.86
N CYS A 21 -3.48 8.48 -11.82
CA CYS A 21 -3.96 9.44 -10.82
C CYS A 21 -2.78 10.13 -10.12
N SER A 22 -1.77 9.37 -9.68
CA SER A 22 -0.55 9.92 -9.07
C SER A 22 0.18 10.86 -10.03
N ALA A 23 0.30 10.47 -11.31
CA ALA A 23 0.93 11.30 -12.34
C ALA A 23 0.14 12.60 -12.57
N PHE A 24 -1.18 12.55 -12.73
CA PHE A 24 -2.00 13.75 -12.92
C PHE A 24 -1.96 14.68 -11.71
N LEU A 25 -2.01 14.13 -10.50
CA LEU A 25 -1.84 14.92 -9.27
C LEU A 25 -0.48 15.62 -9.23
N ARG A 26 0.60 14.90 -9.59
CA ARG A 26 1.94 15.48 -9.61
C ARG A 26 2.08 16.53 -10.71
N ILE A 27 1.58 16.27 -11.92
CA ILE A 27 1.58 17.22 -13.04
C ILE A 27 0.83 18.50 -12.66
N MET A 28 -0.39 18.38 -12.15
CA MET A 28 -1.20 19.55 -11.76
C MET A 28 -0.55 20.33 -10.61
N LYS A 29 0.08 19.66 -9.64
CA LYS A 29 0.88 20.31 -8.58
C LYS A 29 2.05 21.10 -9.17
N GLN A 30 2.82 20.51 -10.10
CA GLN A 30 3.93 21.17 -10.78
C GLN A 30 3.46 22.40 -11.58
N ASP A 31 2.25 22.34 -12.14
CA ASP A 31 1.62 23.44 -12.87
C ASP A 31 0.95 24.50 -11.96
N GLY A 32 1.15 24.37 -10.62
CA GLY A 32 0.75 25.35 -9.63
C GLY A 32 -0.68 25.23 -9.10
N TYR A 33 -1.39 24.12 -9.39
CA TYR A 33 -2.73 23.88 -8.85
C TYR A 33 -2.66 23.18 -7.49
N LYS A 34 -3.56 23.55 -6.60
CA LYS A 34 -3.80 22.82 -5.36
C LYS A 34 -4.75 21.66 -5.65
N VAL A 35 -4.25 20.44 -5.52
CA VAL A 35 -4.98 19.22 -5.90
C VAL A 35 -5.04 18.22 -4.76
N ALA A 36 -6.05 17.36 -4.78
CA ALA A 36 -6.16 16.24 -3.84
C ALA A 36 -6.67 14.98 -4.56
N PRO A 37 -6.25 13.78 -4.12
CA PRO A 37 -6.84 12.53 -4.58
C PRO A 37 -8.18 12.27 -3.90
N PHE A 38 -9.01 11.43 -4.54
CA PHE A 38 -10.20 10.86 -3.93
C PHE A 38 -10.49 9.47 -4.49
N LYS A 39 -10.80 8.53 -3.60
CA LYS A 39 -11.33 7.21 -3.97
C LYS A 39 -12.43 6.85 -2.98
N ALA A 40 -13.67 6.82 -3.44
CA ALA A 40 -14.84 6.63 -2.59
C ALA A 40 -14.77 5.37 -1.73
N GLN A 41 -14.30 4.26 -2.32
CA GLN A 41 -14.07 3.01 -1.61
C GLN A 41 -12.79 2.37 -2.13
N ASN A 42 -11.94 1.91 -1.20
CA ASN A 42 -10.80 1.07 -1.51
C ASN A 42 -10.91 -0.31 -0.87
N MET A 43 -10.31 -1.33 -1.48
CA MET A 43 -10.17 -2.67 -0.89
C MET A 43 -8.70 -3.02 -0.90
N ALA A 44 -8.05 -2.98 0.26
CA ALA A 44 -6.62 -3.25 0.40
C ALA A 44 -6.26 -3.70 1.81
N LEU A 45 -5.21 -4.51 1.94
CA LEU A 45 -4.61 -4.85 3.23
C LEU A 45 -3.57 -3.81 3.68
N ASN A 46 -3.04 -3.04 2.72
CA ASN A 46 -2.13 -1.95 3.01
C ASN A 46 -2.90 -0.71 3.45
N SER A 47 -2.64 -0.24 4.64
CA SER A 47 -3.24 0.95 5.20
C SER A 47 -2.18 1.86 5.84
N PHE A 48 -2.60 3.04 6.17
CA PHE A 48 -1.81 4.08 6.82
C PHE A 48 -2.65 4.76 7.87
N VAL A 49 -2.02 5.36 8.84
CA VAL A 49 -2.67 6.14 9.89
C VAL A 49 -2.40 7.61 9.65
N THR A 50 -3.44 8.43 9.57
CA THR A 50 -3.32 9.89 9.45
C THR A 50 -2.84 10.53 10.77
N LYS A 51 -2.45 11.80 10.75
CA LYS A 51 -2.06 12.54 11.97
C LYS A 51 -3.14 12.58 13.04
N ASP A 52 -4.41 12.46 12.62
CA ASP A 52 -5.56 12.43 13.53
C ASP A 52 -5.88 11.02 14.07
N GLY A 53 -5.01 10.03 13.81
CA GLY A 53 -5.19 8.65 14.26
C GLY A 53 -6.24 7.87 13.47
N LEU A 54 -6.58 8.30 12.24
CA LEU A 54 -7.58 7.67 11.39
C LEU A 54 -6.93 6.80 10.32
N GLU A 55 -7.57 5.66 10.03
CA GLU A 55 -7.05 4.68 9.07
C GLU A 55 -7.55 4.94 7.64
N MET A 56 -6.64 4.95 6.65
CA MET A 56 -6.96 5.06 5.23
C MET A 56 -6.12 4.14 4.36
N GLY A 57 -6.54 3.92 3.10
CA GLY A 57 -5.83 3.09 2.14
C GLY A 57 -4.48 3.68 1.72
N ARG A 58 -3.43 2.86 1.66
CA ARG A 58 -2.07 3.28 1.32
C ARG A 58 -1.97 3.93 -0.06
N ALA A 59 -2.73 3.46 -1.06
CA ALA A 59 -2.73 4.04 -2.40
C ALA A 59 -3.11 5.52 -2.40
N GLN A 60 -4.10 5.93 -1.61
CA GLN A 60 -4.51 7.34 -1.51
C GLN A 60 -3.52 8.18 -0.72
N VAL A 61 -2.76 7.57 0.19
CA VAL A 61 -1.60 8.23 0.84
C VAL A 61 -0.51 8.54 -0.19
N THR A 62 -0.15 7.57 -1.02
CA THR A 62 0.83 7.74 -2.11
C THR A 62 0.37 8.84 -3.08
N GLN A 63 -0.91 8.88 -3.43
CA GLN A 63 -1.50 9.93 -4.27
C GLN A 63 -1.49 11.31 -3.58
N ALA A 64 -1.76 11.39 -2.28
CA ALA A 64 -1.66 12.62 -1.51
C ALA A 64 -0.21 13.15 -1.47
N GLN A 65 0.76 12.26 -1.30
CA GLN A 65 2.18 12.58 -1.37
C GLN A 65 2.58 13.10 -2.77
N ALA A 66 2.10 12.48 -3.85
CA ALA A 66 2.31 12.97 -5.22
C ALA A 66 1.73 14.38 -5.41
N ALA A 67 0.56 14.64 -4.84
CA ALA A 67 -0.07 15.97 -4.82
C ALA A 67 0.66 16.98 -3.89
N GLY A 68 1.56 16.51 -3.02
CA GLY A 68 2.24 17.31 -2.02
C GLY A 68 1.32 17.86 -0.94
N VAL A 69 0.30 17.10 -0.59
CA VAL A 69 -0.65 17.41 0.48
C VAL A 69 -0.60 16.34 1.57
N GLU A 70 -0.94 16.75 2.79
CA GLU A 70 -1.02 15.82 3.91
C GLU A 70 -2.14 14.78 3.66
N PRO A 71 -1.89 13.48 3.90
CA PRO A 71 -2.94 12.46 3.85
C PRO A 71 -4.09 12.77 4.81
N ASP A 72 -5.30 12.76 4.28
CA ASP A 72 -6.54 13.06 4.98
C ASP A 72 -7.55 11.94 4.70
N VAL A 73 -8.21 11.45 5.73
CA VAL A 73 -9.17 10.34 5.60
C VAL A 73 -10.31 10.64 4.64
N ARG A 74 -10.62 11.92 4.42
CA ARG A 74 -11.61 12.35 3.41
C ARG A 74 -11.24 11.92 1.99
N MET A 75 -9.95 11.65 1.72
CA MET A 75 -9.48 11.16 0.41
C MET A 75 -9.85 9.69 0.16
N ASN A 76 -10.17 8.93 1.23
CA ASN A 76 -10.62 7.54 1.14
C ASN A 76 -11.62 7.24 2.26
N PRO A 77 -12.89 7.69 2.14
CA PRO A 77 -13.89 7.56 3.21
C PRO A 77 -14.28 6.12 3.54
N VAL A 78 -14.11 5.18 2.60
CA VAL A 78 -14.42 3.76 2.86
C VAL A 78 -13.24 2.89 2.50
N LEU A 79 -12.76 2.10 3.48
CA LEU A 79 -11.72 1.09 3.28
C LEU A 79 -12.24 -0.28 3.71
N LEU A 80 -12.08 -1.27 2.84
CA LEU A 80 -12.38 -2.67 3.11
C LEU A 80 -11.08 -3.44 3.28
N LYS A 81 -10.91 -4.11 4.42
CA LYS A 81 -9.75 -4.99 4.67
C LYS A 81 -10.23 -6.45 4.71
N PRO A 82 -9.93 -7.26 3.68
CA PRO A 82 -10.25 -8.68 3.69
C PRO A 82 -9.70 -9.37 4.95
N THR A 83 -10.55 -10.07 5.68
CA THR A 83 -10.17 -10.86 6.87
C THR A 83 -10.22 -12.36 6.59
N SER A 84 -10.96 -12.75 5.55
CA SER A 84 -11.05 -14.12 5.02
C SER A 84 -11.64 -14.06 3.61
N ASP A 85 -11.75 -15.21 2.94
CA ASP A 85 -12.31 -15.31 1.57
C ASP A 85 -13.74 -14.75 1.43
N ARG A 86 -14.46 -14.55 2.54
CA ARG A 86 -15.88 -14.16 2.53
C ARG A 86 -16.21 -12.94 3.38
N ARG A 87 -15.27 -12.40 4.12
CA ARG A 87 -15.52 -11.31 5.08
C ARG A 87 -14.45 -10.23 4.96
N SER A 88 -14.88 -9.00 5.16
CA SER A 88 -13.98 -7.84 5.23
C SER A 88 -14.28 -6.99 6.44
N GLN A 89 -13.28 -6.49 7.11
CA GLN A 89 -13.44 -5.41 8.07
C GLN A 89 -13.78 -4.14 7.28
N VAL A 90 -14.85 -3.48 7.67
CA VAL A 90 -15.34 -2.24 7.06
C VAL A 90 -14.88 -1.06 7.90
N ILE A 91 -14.16 -0.14 7.28
CA ILE A 91 -13.66 1.09 7.89
C ILE A 91 -14.35 2.25 7.17
N VAL A 92 -14.98 3.14 7.94
CA VAL A 92 -15.69 4.31 7.42
C VAL A 92 -15.14 5.54 8.12
N ASP A 93 -14.71 6.53 7.33
CA ASP A 93 -14.03 7.76 7.80
C ASP A 93 -12.93 7.43 8.82
N GLY A 94 -12.11 6.43 8.49
CA GLY A 94 -10.95 6.01 9.26
C GLY A 94 -11.25 5.18 10.51
N LYS A 95 -12.52 4.82 10.79
CA LYS A 95 -12.89 4.03 11.96
C LYS A 95 -13.53 2.70 11.57
N ALA A 96 -13.07 1.62 12.19
CA ALA A 96 -13.65 0.30 11.98
C ALA A 96 -15.08 0.26 12.55
N ILE A 97 -16.06 -0.09 11.71
CA ILE A 97 -17.47 -0.21 12.10
C ILE A 97 -17.91 -1.66 12.27
N GLY A 98 -17.09 -2.62 11.91
CA GLY A 98 -17.36 -4.05 12.07
C GLY A 98 -16.80 -4.88 10.91
N THR A 99 -17.09 -6.18 10.95
CA THR A 99 -16.70 -7.14 9.90
C THR A 99 -17.97 -7.67 9.23
N MET A 100 -18.04 -7.54 7.91
CA MET A 100 -19.20 -7.87 7.10
C MET A 100 -18.86 -8.92 6.04
N THR A 101 -19.83 -9.76 5.69
CA THR A 101 -19.80 -10.55 4.46
C THR A 101 -20.07 -9.66 3.24
N ALA A 102 -19.76 -10.13 2.03
CA ALA A 102 -20.05 -9.40 0.80
C ALA A 102 -21.55 -9.03 0.68
N MET A 103 -22.45 -9.92 1.07
CA MET A 103 -23.91 -9.68 1.03
C MET A 103 -24.37 -8.64 2.06
N GLU A 104 -23.83 -8.68 3.30
CA GLU A 104 -24.12 -7.69 4.33
C GLU A 104 -23.62 -6.31 3.89
N TYR A 105 -22.41 -6.24 3.37
CA TYR A 105 -21.85 -4.99 2.85
C TYR A 105 -22.64 -4.44 1.66
N HIS A 106 -23.05 -5.31 0.73
CA HIS A 106 -23.89 -4.89 -0.40
C HIS A 106 -25.19 -4.21 0.03
N ARG A 107 -25.82 -4.72 1.11
CA ARG A 107 -27.01 -4.09 1.70
C ARG A 107 -26.71 -2.78 2.43
N TYR A 108 -25.52 -2.63 2.96
CA TYR A 108 -25.07 -1.44 3.69
C TYR A 108 -24.63 -0.30 2.75
N LYS A 109 -24.10 -0.62 1.58
CA LYS A 109 -23.56 0.35 0.60
C LYS A 109 -24.45 1.57 0.31
N PRO A 110 -25.79 1.43 0.10
CA PRO A 110 -26.65 2.58 -0.16
C PRO A 110 -26.62 3.65 0.93
N ALA A 111 -26.46 3.26 2.18
CA ALA A 111 -26.37 4.18 3.31
C ALA A 111 -25.08 5.01 3.31
N LEU A 112 -24.06 4.60 2.56
CA LEU A 112 -22.79 5.32 2.44
C LEU A 112 -22.82 6.46 1.41
N ARG A 113 -23.77 6.48 0.46
CA ARG A 113 -23.77 7.44 -0.65
C ARG A 113 -23.76 8.90 -0.20
N GLU A 114 -24.70 9.26 0.68
CA GLU A 114 -24.79 10.64 1.19
C GLU A 114 -23.55 11.03 1.98
N ARG A 115 -23.01 10.09 2.76
CA ARG A 115 -21.79 10.31 3.54
C ARG A 115 -20.57 10.51 2.64
N ILE A 116 -20.39 9.67 1.62
CA ILE A 116 -19.32 9.81 0.61
C ILE A 116 -19.44 11.15 -0.10
N LYS A 117 -20.65 11.54 -0.52
CA LYS A 117 -20.90 12.84 -1.17
C LYS A 117 -20.53 14.01 -0.27
N ALA A 118 -20.98 14.00 0.99
CA ALA A 118 -20.64 15.05 1.95
C ALA A 118 -19.13 15.14 2.22
N THR A 119 -18.46 13.99 2.33
CA THR A 119 -17.01 13.92 2.51
C THR A 119 -16.26 14.46 1.28
N TYR A 120 -16.74 14.10 0.08
CA TYR A 120 -16.21 14.62 -1.18
C TYR A 120 -16.37 16.14 -1.28
N ASP A 121 -17.57 16.69 -1.04
CA ASP A 121 -17.84 18.12 -1.10
C ASP A 121 -16.96 18.92 -0.13
N ALA A 122 -16.75 18.39 1.08
CA ALA A 122 -15.87 18.98 2.05
C ALA A 122 -14.41 19.01 1.57
N LEU A 123 -13.93 17.96 0.89
CA LEU A 123 -12.60 17.92 0.31
C LEU A 123 -12.48 18.86 -0.90
N GLU A 124 -13.41 18.79 -1.84
CA GLU A 124 -13.44 19.61 -3.08
C GLU A 124 -13.36 21.10 -2.77
N SER A 125 -14.07 21.55 -1.71
CA SER A 125 -14.08 22.96 -1.31
C SER A 125 -12.70 23.51 -0.91
N THR A 126 -11.72 22.64 -0.64
CA THR A 126 -10.38 23.00 -0.11
C THR A 126 -9.31 23.08 -1.18
N VAL A 127 -9.58 22.65 -2.42
CA VAL A 127 -8.61 22.50 -3.51
C VAL A 127 -9.12 23.09 -4.83
N ASP A 128 -8.24 23.24 -5.80
CA ASP A 128 -8.62 23.67 -7.15
C ASP A 128 -9.22 22.54 -7.98
N CYS A 129 -8.69 21.32 -7.81
CA CYS A 129 -9.17 20.14 -8.51
C CYS A 129 -9.00 18.88 -7.67
N VAL A 130 -9.99 17.99 -7.72
CA VAL A 130 -9.93 16.65 -7.15
C VAL A 130 -9.73 15.62 -8.27
N VAL A 131 -8.70 14.81 -8.17
CA VAL A 131 -8.50 13.66 -9.07
C VAL A 131 -9.10 12.42 -8.41
N ILE A 132 -10.17 11.91 -9.02
CA ILE A 132 -10.96 10.80 -8.50
C ILE A 132 -10.52 9.51 -9.17
N GLU A 133 -10.25 8.48 -8.39
CA GLU A 133 -9.95 7.13 -8.89
C GLU A 133 -11.17 6.22 -8.78
N GLY A 134 -11.58 5.61 -9.91
CA GLY A 134 -12.59 4.55 -9.92
C GLY A 134 -12.02 3.19 -9.47
N ALA A 135 -12.90 2.23 -9.22
CA ALA A 135 -12.51 0.87 -8.83
C ALA A 135 -12.99 -0.18 -9.85
N GLY A 136 -12.10 -1.10 -10.25
CA GLY A 136 -12.41 -2.10 -11.27
C GLY A 136 -12.79 -1.48 -12.60
N SER A 137 -13.99 -1.81 -13.11
CA SER A 137 -14.55 -1.31 -14.36
C SER A 137 -15.97 -0.78 -14.16
N PRO A 138 -16.37 0.32 -14.83
CA PRO A 138 -17.76 0.77 -14.85
C PRO A 138 -18.68 -0.17 -15.68
N ALA A 139 -18.09 -1.10 -16.42
CA ALA A 139 -18.82 -2.09 -17.23
C ALA A 139 -19.40 -3.27 -16.43
N GLU A 140 -19.20 -3.31 -15.11
CA GLU A 140 -19.80 -4.31 -14.22
C GLU A 140 -21.29 -4.00 -14.02
N ILE A 141 -22.09 -4.21 -15.09
CA ILE A 141 -23.52 -3.84 -15.17
C ILE A 141 -24.39 -4.51 -14.12
N ASN A 142 -24.00 -5.70 -13.64
CA ASN A 142 -24.63 -6.44 -12.55
C ASN A 142 -24.47 -5.75 -11.18
N LEU A 143 -23.50 -4.86 -11.02
CA LEU A 143 -23.22 -4.12 -9.78
C LEU A 143 -23.70 -2.65 -9.82
N ARG A 144 -24.23 -2.19 -10.94
CA ARG A 144 -24.61 -0.79 -11.20
C ARG A 144 -25.55 -0.21 -10.12
N ALA A 145 -26.59 -0.95 -9.74
CA ALA A 145 -27.58 -0.45 -8.74
C ALA A 145 -26.94 -0.13 -7.38
N GLY A 146 -25.87 -0.80 -7.02
CA GLY A 146 -25.11 -0.58 -5.78
C GLY A 146 -23.79 0.17 -6.00
N ASP A 147 -23.57 0.79 -7.15
CA ASP A 147 -22.34 1.53 -7.41
C ASP A 147 -22.21 2.77 -6.51
N ILE A 148 -21.03 2.95 -5.92
CA ILE A 148 -20.62 4.13 -5.16
C ILE A 148 -19.22 4.60 -5.56
N VAL A 149 -18.59 3.96 -6.55
CA VAL A 149 -17.15 4.12 -6.84
C VAL A 149 -16.83 4.51 -8.28
N ASN A 150 -17.74 4.23 -9.23
CA ASN A 150 -17.55 4.51 -10.65
C ASN A 150 -18.54 5.56 -11.13
N MET A 151 -19.48 5.23 -12.04
CA MET A 151 -20.36 6.24 -12.67
C MET A 151 -21.25 6.97 -11.66
N SER A 152 -21.70 6.30 -10.60
CA SER A 152 -22.44 6.97 -9.52
C SER A 152 -21.57 8.02 -8.79
N MET A 153 -20.26 7.79 -8.64
CA MET A 153 -19.36 8.80 -8.07
C MET A 153 -19.08 9.93 -9.06
N ALA A 154 -18.88 9.60 -10.36
CA ALA A 154 -18.72 10.61 -11.42
C ALA A 154 -19.93 11.54 -11.51
N GLU A 155 -21.14 10.99 -11.41
CA GLU A 155 -22.38 11.75 -11.35
C GLU A 155 -22.44 12.65 -10.11
N SER A 156 -22.17 12.10 -8.93
CA SER A 156 -22.20 12.83 -7.65
C SER A 156 -21.21 13.99 -7.61
N ALA A 157 -20.05 13.84 -8.23
CA ALA A 157 -18.98 14.83 -8.29
C ALA A 157 -19.10 15.75 -9.52
N ASP A 158 -20.10 15.55 -10.39
CA ASP A 158 -20.19 16.14 -11.73
C ASP A 158 -18.85 16.10 -12.49
N ALA A 159 -18.15 14.98 -12.39
CA ALA A 159 -16.80 14.80 -12.90
C ALA A 159 -16.80 14.30 -14.35
N PRO A 160 -15.99 14.92 -15.24
CA PRO A 160 -15.63 14.30 -16.51
C PRO A 160 -14.74 13.08 -16.26
N VAL A 161 -14.88 12.08 -17.14
CA VAL A 161 -14.22 10.77 -17.00
C VAL A 161 -13.18 10.58 -18.09
N LEU A 162 -11.99 10.12 -17.71
CA LEU A 162 -10.99 9.52 -18.58
C LEU A 162 -11.03 8.01 -18.41
N LEU A 163 -11.26 7.27 -19.52
CA LEU A 163 -11.29 5.82 -19.50
C LEU A 163 -9.94 5.25 -19.93
N VAL A 164 -9.34 4.38 -19.10
CA VAL A 164 -8.02 3.79 -19.30
C VAL A 164 -8.15 2.34 -19.72
N GLY A 165 -7.51 1.98 -20.84
CA GLY A 165 -7.36 0.61 -21.30
C GLY A 165 -5.91 0.11 -21.23
N ASP A 166 -5.69 -1.14 -20.82
CA ASP A 166 -4.39 -1.82 -20.79
C ASP A 166 -4.16 -2.56 -22.10
N ILE A 167 -3.13 -2.17 -22.88
CA ILE A 167 -2.80 -2.83 -24.14
C ILE A 167 -1.87 -4.03 -23.96
N ASN A 168 -1.17 -4.14 -22.84
CA ASN A 168 -0.18 -5.20 -22.61
C ASN A 168 -0.80 -6.62 -22.60
N LEU A 169 -2.08 -6.72 -22.22
CA LEU A 169 -2.83 -7.99 -22.21
C LEU A 169 -3.46 -8.33 -23.57
N GLY A 170 -3.39 -7.43 -24.56
CA GLY A 170 -4.11 -7.54 -25.82
C GLY A 170 -5.59 -7.14 -25.72
N GLY A 171 -6.24 -6.90 -26.88
CA GLY A 171 -7.67 -6.60 -26.94
C GLY A 171 -8.10 -5.22 -26.41
N VAL A 172 -7.20 -4.24 -26.28
CA VAL A 172 -7.51 -2.94 -25.71
C VAL A 172 -8.65 -2.20 -26.43
N PHE A 173 -8.71 -2.26 -27.77
CA PHE A 173 -9.78 -1.62 -28.55
C PHE A 173 -11.14 -2.26 -28.24
N ALA A 174 -11.18 -3.58 -28.10
CA ALA A 174 -12.42 -4.29 -27.73
C ALA A 174 -12.86 -3.94 -26.32
N SER A 175 -11.92 -3.86 -25.34
CA SER A 175 -12.26 -3.52 -23.96
C SER A 175 -12.73 -2.07 -23.82
N LEU A 176 -12.11 -1.10 -24.52
CA LEU A 176 -12.55 0.29 -24.56
C LEU A 176 -13.94 0.42 -25.20
N LEU A 177 -14.11 -0.13 -26.40
CA LEU A 177 -15.40 -0.12 -27.11
C LEU A 177 -16.49 -0.79 -26.26
N GLY A 178 -16.25 -2.00 -25.76
CA GLY A 178 -17.22 -2.74 -24.98
C GLY A 178 -17.62 -2.02 -23.70
N THR A 179 -16.65 -1.42 -23.01
CA THR A 179 -16.92 -0.63 -21.80
C THR A 179 -17.85 0.55 -22.12
N VAL A 180 -17.53 1.36 -23.15
CA VAL A 180 -18.33 2.50 -23.55
C VAL A 180 -19.74 2.10 -23.99
N MET A 181 -19.87 0.99 -24.72
CA MET A 181 -21.16 0.48 -25.21
C MET A 181 -22.08 -0.06 -24.09
N LEU A 182 -21.52 -0.49 -22.95
CA LEU A 182 -22.28 -0.94 -21.79
C LEU A 182 -22.76 0.19 -20.88
N LEU A 183 -22.26 1.42 -21.07
CA LEU A 183 -22.71 2.60 -20.33
C LEU A 183 -24.05 3.10 -20.87
N THR A 184 -24.86 3.74 -20.02
CA THR A 184 -26.03 4.51 -20.46
C THR A 184 -25.60 5.74 -21.26
N ASP A 185 -26.52 6.39 -21.93
CA ASP A 185 -26.20 7.60 -22.74
C ASP A 185 -25.69 8.72 -21.82
N GLU A 186 -26.27 8.89 -20.62
CA GLU A 186 -25.87 9.87 -19.63
C GLU A 186 -24.45 9.56 -19.05
N GLU A 187 -24.18 8.30 -18.75
CA GLU A 187 -22.88 7.86 -18.29
C GLU A 187 -21.81 8.03 -19.38
N ARG A 188 -22.16 7.68 -20.64
CA ARG A 188 -21.28 7.82 -21.81
C ARG A 188 -20.92 9.26 -22.07
N ALA A 189 -21.87 10.18 -21.92
CA ALA A 189 -21.66 11.61 -22.10
C ALA A 189 -20.61 12.21 -21.14
N ARG A 190 -20.37 11.56 -20.00
CA ARG A 190 -19.32 11.95 -19.04
C ARG A 190 -17.92 11.50 -19.48
N VAL A 191 -17.79 10.47 -20.32
CA VAL A 191 -16.50 10.00 -20.82
C VAL A 191 -15.99 10.96 -21.88
N LYS A 192 -14.96 11.74 -21.54
CA LYS A 192 -14.43 12.82 -22.38
C LYS A 192 -13.13 12.45 -23.10
N GLY A 193 -12.53 11.33 -22.76
CA GLY A 193 -11.31 10.85 -23.40
C GLY A 193 -10.95 9.44 -23.00
N VAL A 194 -10.17 8.77 -23.84
CA VAL A 194 -9.59 7.48 -23.55
C VAL A 194 -8.07 7.56 -23.54
N ILE A 195 -7.43 6.77 -22.68
CA ILE A 195 -5.97 6.63 -22.59
C ILE A 195 -5.63 5.16 -22.76
N ILE A 196 -4.71 4.87 -23.68
CA ILE A 196 -4.13 3.54 -23.85
C ILE A 196 -2.87 3.46 -22.99
N ASN A 197 -2.83 2.53 -22.05
CA ASN A 197 -1.73 2.42 -21.08
C ASN A 197 -0.92 1.14 -21.27
N LYS A 198 0.30 1.14 -20.74
CA LYS A 198 1.27 0.03 -20.73
C LYS A 198 1.70 -0.41 -22.15
N PHE A 199 1.84 0.53 -23.04
CA PHE A 199 2.24 0.25 -24.41
C PHE A 199 3.73 -0.12 -24.52
N ARG A 200 4.02 -1.10 -25.36
CA ARG A 200 5.40 -1.49 -25.75
C ARG A 200 5.50 -1.50 -27.27
N GLY A 201 6.40 -0.70 -27.82
CA GLY A 201 6.64 -0.66 -29.25
C GLY A 201 6.57 0.74 -29.85
N ASP A 202 6.34 0.84 -31.16
CA ASP A 202 6.21 2.10 -31.90
C ASP A 202 4.74 2.52 -31.96
N VAL A 203 4.41 3.68 -31.37
CA VAL A 203 3.06 4.24 -31.31
C VAL A 203 2.44 4.45 -32.70
N LYS A 204 3.27 4.73 -33.71
CA LYS A 204 2.80 4.93 -35.10
C LYS A 204 2.03 3.73 -35.64
N ILE A 205 2.32 2.51 -35.16
CA ILE A 205 1.60 1.30 -35.55
C ILE A 205 0.17 1.32 -35.02
N LEU A 206 -0.10 2.00 -33.91
CA LEU A 206 -1.43 2.11 -33.30
C LEU A 206 -2.27 3.26 -33.86
N GLU A 207 -1.65 4.32 -34.42
CA GLU A 207 -2.35 5.52 -34.87
C GLU A 207 -3.57 5.25 -35.78
N PRO A 208 -3.52 4.33 -36.76
CA PRO A 208 -4.72 4.01 -37.57
C PRO A 208 -5.86 3.44 -36.73
N GLY A 209 -5.53 2.72 -35.61
CA GLY A 209 -6.49 2.15 -34.69
C GLY A 209 -7.22 3.21 -33.87
N PHE A 210 -6.57 4.36 -33.57
CA PHE A 210 -7.20 5.44 -32.82
C PHE A 210 -8.40 6.00 -33.56
N LYS A 211 -8.20 6.36 -34.85
CA LYS A 211 -9.30 6.84 -35.68
C LYS A 211 -10.43 5.82 -35.80
N MET A 212 -10.09 4.54 -35.97
CA MET A 212 -11.08 3.45 -36.06
C MET A 212 -11.90 3.29 -34.76
N LEU A 213 -11.28 3.56 -33.60
CA LEU A 213 -11.97 3.54 -32.31
C LEU A 213 -12.83 4.80 -32.15
N GLU A 214 -12.27 6.00 -32.37
CA GLU A 214 -12.94 7.29 -32.25
C GLU A 214 -14.18 7.38 -33.14
N ASP A 215 -14.11 6.89 -34.39
CA ASP A 215 -15.25 6.82 -35.32
C ASP A 215 -16.41 5.95 -34.77
N ARG A 216 -16.14 5.04 -33.84
CA ARG A 216 -17.15 4.13 -33.25
C ARG A 216 -17.70 4.63 -31.91
N ILE A 217 -16.84 5.20 -31.06
CA ILE A 217 -17.24 5.60 -29.72
C ILE A 217 -17.51 7.10 -29.60
N HIS A 218 -17.07 7.90 -30.57
CA HIS A 218 -17.14 9.38 -30.60
C HIS A 218 -16.48 10.03 -29.39
N ILE A 219 -15.38 9.43 -28.88
CA ILE A 219 -14.59 9.89 -27.76
C ILE A 219 -13.13 9.91 -28.22
N PRO A 220 -12.36 11.00 -28.01
CA PRO A 220 -10.99 11.11 -28.47
C PRO A 220 -10.02 10.22 -27.69
N VAL A 221 -8.98 9.72 -28.39
CA VAL A 221 -7.81 9.10 -27.78
C VAL A 221 -6.83 10.20 -27.37
N LEU A 222 -6.69 10.44 -26.08
CA LEU A 222 -5.88 11.55 -25.53
C LEU A 222 -4.40 11.19 -25.41
N GLY A 223 -4.03 9.92 -25.57
CA GLY A 223 -2.64 9.54 -25.54
C GLY A 223 -2.40 8.05 -25.32
N VAL A 224 -1.13 7.69 -25.47
CA VAL A 224 -0.62 6.33 -25.30
C VAL A 224 0.55 6.37 -24.31
N VAL A 225 0.32 5.88 -23.11
CA VAL A 225 1.34 5.85 -22.06
C VAL A 225 2.17 4.57 -22.21
N PRO A 226 3.51 4.69 -22.29
CA PRO A 226 4.37 3.53 -22.42
C PRO A 226 4.33 2.67 -21.16
N TRP A 227 4.64 1.39 -21.33
CA TRP A 227 4.92 0.53 -20.17
C TRP A 227 6.11 1.10 -19.40
N MET A 228 5.94 1.23 -18.10
CA MET A 228 6.99 1.69 -17.21
C MET A 228 7.07 0.77 -15.98
N ASP A 229 8.27 0.51 -15.53
CA ASP A 229 8.45 -0.09 -14.20
C ASP A 229 8.25 1.03 -13.18
N VAL A 230 7.23 0.90 -12.37
CA VAL A 230 6.85 1.93 -11.40
C VAL A 230 7.42 1.55 -10.04
N GLY A 231 8.32 2.39 -9.54
CA GLY A 231 8.93 2.21 -8.23
C GLY A 231 8.03 2.58 -7.05
N LEU A 232 6.80 3.02 -7.30
CA LEU A 232 5.83 3.33 -6.25
C LEU A 232 5.24 2.05 -5.65
N GLU A 233 4.69 2.20 -4.45
CA GLU A 233 4.08 1.11 -3.70
C GLU A 233 2.85 0.54 -4.41
N ASP A 234 2.73 -0.79 -4.40
CA ASP A 234 1.54 -1.45 -4.92
C ASP A 234 0.38 -1.31 -3.94
N GLU A 235 -0.81 -1.14 -4.49
CA GLU A 235 -2.05 -1.05 -3.71
C GLU A 235 -2.45 -2.37 -3.09
N ASP A 236 -2.22 -3.48 -3.81
CA ASP A 236 -2.78 -4.78 -3.46
C ASP A 236 -1.69 -5.80 -3.09
N SER A 237 -2.03 -6.68 -2.14
CA SER A 237 -1.21 -7.83 -1.74
C SER A 237 -1.11 -8.93 -2.81
N VAL A 238 -1.86 -8.83 -3.92
CA VAL A 238 -1.78 -9.72 -5.09
C VAL A 238 -0.85 -9.13 -6.16
N THR A 239 0.32 -8.65 -5.75
CA THR A 239 1.29 -8.04 -6.67
C THR A 239 2.28 -9.06 -7.22
N GLU A 240 2.72 -8.86 -8.46
CA GLU A 240 3.85 -9.60 -9.05
C GLU A 240 5.19 -9.34 -8.33
N ARG A 241 5.28 -8.30 -7.49
CA ARG A 241 6.50 -8.01 -6.71
C ARG A 241 6.89 -9.14 -5.78
N PHE A 242 5.92 -9.92 -5.28
CA PHE A 242 6.24 -11.09 -4.46
C PHE A 242 7.02 -12.19 -5.19
N SER A 243 7.08 -12.14 -6.53
CA SER A 243 7.87 -13.05 -7.35
C SER A 243 9.18 -12.44 -7.84
N ARG A 244 9.43 -11.15 -7.59
CA ARG A 244 10.64 -10.45 -8.05
C ARG A 244 11.61 -10.23 -6.91
N MET A 245 12.90 -10.28 -7.21
CA MET A 245 13.95 -9.80 -6.33
C MET A 245 14.07 -8.28 -6.52
N MET A 246 14.10 -7.54 -5.42
CA MET A 246 14.28 -6.09 -5.40
C MET A 246 15.70 -5.76 -4.92
N GLY A 247 16.34 -4.77 -5.52
CA GLY A 247 17.71 -4.38 -5.22
C GLY A 247 18.75 -5.41 -5.71
N GLN A 248 20.03 -5.11 -5.48
CA GLN A 248 21.16 -5.96 -5.82
C GLN A 248 22.25 -5.79 -4.77
N GLY A 249 22.93 -6.87 -4.40
CA GLY A 249 24.04 -6.75 -3.47
C GLY A 249 24.41 -8.02 -2.72
N ASP A 250 25.22 -7.81 -1.69
CA ASP A 250 25.86 -8.80 -0.85
C ASP A 250 24.98 -9.26 0.34
N LEU A 251 24.01 -8.44 0.73
CA LEU A 251 23.05 -8.77 1.79
C LEU A 251 21.73 -9.30 1.21
N ASP A 252 21.35 -10.51 1.63
CA ASP A 252 20.11 -11.18 1.26
C ASP A 252 19.07 -11.06 2.37
N VAL A 253 18.05 -10.24 2.14
CA VAL A 253 16.92 -10.06 3.04
C VAL A 253 15.72 -10.87 2.55
N ALA A 254 15.30 -11.85 3.36
CA ALA A 254 14.13 -12.66 3.10
C ALA A 254 12.93 -12.18 3.93
N VAL A 255 11.97 -11.53 3.28
CA VAL A 255 10.66 -11.22 3.87
C VAL A 255 9.78 -12.45 3.75
N VAL A 256 9.28 -12.97 4.85
CA VAL A 256 8.41 -14.16 4.84
C VAL A 256 7.06 -13.79 4.20
N LYS A 257 6.68 -14.47 3.12
CA LYS A 257 5.38 -14.27 2.50
C LYS A 257 4.27 -14.92 3.34
N LEU A 258 3.55 -14.12 4.08
CA LEU A 258 2.36 -14.53 4.82
C LEU A 258 1.11 -14.50 3.92
N LYS A 259 0.10 -15.31 4.26
CA LYS A 259 -1.16 -15.39 3.52
C LYS A 259 -1.94 -14.07 3.58
N HIS A 260 -1.99 -13.44 4.75
CA HIS A 260 -2.67 -12.17 4.99
C HIS A 260 -1.68 -11.03 5.26
N ILE A 261 -0.51 -11.07 4.57
CA ILE A 261 0.51 -10.01 4.70
C ILE A 261 -0.13 -8.63 4.54
N SER A 262 0.20 -7.72 5.42
CA SER A 262 -0.28 -6.34 5.41
C SER A 262 0.89 -5.37 5.56
N ASN A 263 0.73 -4.14 5.06
CA ASN A 263 1.73 -3.08 5.13
C ASN A 263 3.12 -3.52 4.61
N PHE A 264 3.11 -4.37 3.57
CA PHE A 264 4.34 -4.90 2.96
C PHE A 264 5.21 -3.80 2.30
N THR A 265 4.68 -2.61 2.17
CA THR A 265 5.39 -1.40 1.73
C THR A 265 6.55 -1.03 2.65
N ASP A 266 6.52 -1.42 3.93
CA ASP A 266 7.60 -1.23 4.90
C ASP A 266 8.97 -1.79 4.42
N PHE A 267 8.95 -2.77 3.51
CA PHE A 267 10.17 -3.46 3.09
C PHE A 267 10.73 -2.94 1.76
N GLN A 268 10.07 -1.98 1.14
CA GLN A 268 10.59 -1.31 -0.06
C GLN A 268 11.83 -0.47 0.29
N SER A 269 11.81 0.21 1.44
CA SER A 269 12.92 1.01 1.95
C SER A 269 14.21 0.20 2.13
N LEU A 270 14.09 -1.10 2.45
CA LEU A 270 15.26 -2.00 2.56
C LEU A 270 15.96 -2.19 1.21
N ALA A 271 15.20 -2.36 0.13
CA ALA A 271 15.74 -2.58 -1.21
C ALA A 271 16.39 -1.33 -1.83
N LEU A 272 16.14 -0.15 -1.25
CA LEU A 272 16.77 1.11 -1.65
C LEU A 272 18.17 1.27 -1.06
N GLN A 273 18.53 0.46 -0.07
CA GLN A 273 19.81 0.60 0.60
C GLN A 273 20.93 -0.04 -0.22
N PRO A 274 22.12 0.58 -0.25
CA PRO A 274 23.26 0.09 -1.02
C PRO A 274 23.66 -1.35 -0.65
N GLY A 275 23.79 -2.19 -1.67
CA GLY A 275 24.23 -3.56 -1.51
C GLY A 275 23.21 -4.52 -0.88
N VAL A 276 21.93 -4.16 -0.84
CA VAL A 276 20.85 -4.97 -0.28
C VAL A 276 19.95 -5.51 -1.38
N LYS A 277 19.66 -6.80 -1.32
CA LYS A 277 18.64 -7.47 -2.13
C LYS A 277 17.53 -7.98 -1.22
N VAL A 278 16.28 -7.71 -1.59
CA VAL A 278 15.09 -8.12 -0.85
C VAL A 278 14.27 -9.05 -1.71
N ARG A 279 13.85 -10.15 -1.12
CA ARG A 279 12.95 -11.12 -1.75
C ARG A 279 11.90 -11.63 -0.79
N TYR A 280 10.78 -12.09 -1.33
CA TYR A 280 9.73 -12.72 -0.54
C TYR A 280 9.94 -14.24 -0.52
N ALA A 281 10.14 -14.79 0.68
CA ALA A 281 10.39 -16.22 0.89
C ALA A 281 9.10 -16.97 1.18
N GLN A 282 8.88 -18.08 0.47
CA GLN A 282 7.70 -18.94 0.59
C GLN A 282 8.03 -20.33 1.12
N THR A 283 9.29 -20.72 1.08
CA THR A 283 9.76 -22.05 1.47
C THR A 283 10.84 -21.98 2.55
N ALA A 284 10.98 -23.05 3.34
CA ALA A 284 12.00 -23.16 4.37
C ALA A 284 13.43 -22.98 3.81
N LYS A 285 13.71 -23.51 2.61
CA LYS A 285 15.01 -23.38 1.94
C LYS A 285 15.35 -21.93 1.59
N GLU A 286 14.35 -21.14 1.17
CA GLU A 286 14.56 -19.71 0.87
C GLU A 286 14.88 -18.92 2.14
N VAL A 287 14.25 -19.26 3.26
CA VAL A 287 14.50 -18.62 4.55
C VAL A 287 15.88 -18.96 5.11
N GLU A 288 16.30 -20.22 5.02
CA GLU A 288 17.55 -20.71 5.63
C GLU A 288 18.82 -20.06 5.06
N ASN A 289 18.78 -19.56 3.83
CA ASN A 289 19.94 -18.97 3.14
C ASN A 289 20.00 -17.44 3.26
N ALA A 290 19.06 -16.82 3.95
CA ALA A 290 19.03 -15.37 4.13
C ALA A 290 20.07 -14.89 5.13
N ASP A 291 20.52 -13.64 4.98
CA ASP A 291 21.34 -12.94 5.98
C ASP A 291 20.46 -12.31 7.05
N LEU A 292 19.28 -11.82 6.65
CA LEU A 292 18.25 -11.30 7.50
C LEU A 292 16.90 -11.90 7.11
N ILE A 293 16.18 -12.40 8.11
CA ILE A 293 14.78 -12.80 7.97
C ILE A 293 13.89 -11.71 8.53
N VAL A 294 12.89 -11.29 7.76
CA VAL A 294 11.86 -10.36 8.22
C VAL A 294 10.52 -11.08 8.27
N LEU A 295 9.89 -11.08 9.45
CA LEU A 295 8.49 -11.46 9.65
C LEU A 295 7.63 -10.19 9.54
N PRO A 296 6.82 -10.06 8.47
CA PRO A 296 6.07 -8.84 8.21
C PRO A 296 4.82 -8.71 9.07
N GLY A 297 4.18 -7.53 8.99
CA GLY A 297 2.83 -7.35 9.49
C GLY A 297 1.81 -8.23 8.78
N THR A 298 0.77 -8.60 9.49
CA THR A 298 -0.34 -9.39 8.96
C THR A 298 -1.68 -8.95 9.53
N LYS A 299 -2.74 -9.20 8.76
CA LYS A 299 -4.11 -8.92 9.20
C LYS A 299 -4.66 -10.01 10.14
N ASN A 300 -4.07 -11.20 10.15
CA ASN A 300 -4.48 -12.32 11.02
C ASN A 300 -3.26 -13.10 11.49
N THR A 301 -2.74 -12.71 12.66
CA THR A 301 -1.49 -13.22 13.21
C THR A 301 -1.56 -14.72 13.51
N ILE A 302 -2.66 -15.19 14.10
CA ILE A 302 -2.82 -16.58 14.53
C ILE A 302 -2.94 -17.51 13.32
N GLU A 303 -3.80 -17.18 12.35
CA GLU A 303 -4.00 -18.00 11.14
C GLU A 303 -2.72 -18.07 10.30
N ASP A 304 -2.00 -16.94 10.18
CA ASP A 304 -0.75 -16.90 9.43
C ASP A 304 0.38 -17.64 10.13
N LEU A 305 0.43 -17.66 11.46
CA LEU A 305 1.39 -18.48 12.20
C LEU A 305 1.09 -19.99 12.05
N ILE A 306 -0.18 -20.37 11.99
CA ILE A 306 -0.59 -21.75 11.69
C ILE A 306 -0.16 -22.14 10.27
N ASP A 307 -0.41 -21.27 9.27
CA ASP A 307 0.03 -21.51 7.89
C ASP A 307 1.55 -21.60 7.77
N LEU A 308 2.28 -20.73 8.45
CA LEU A 308 3.75 -20.72 8.51
C LEU A 308 4.29 -22.06 9.05
N ARG A 309 3.67 -22.62 10.09
CA ARG A 309 3.99 -23.95 10.62
C ARG A 309 3.69 -25.08 9.63
N ASN A 310 2.53 -25.04 8.99
CA ASN A 310 2.15 -26.04 8.00
C ASN A 310 3.13 -26.10 6.82
N ARG A 311 3.80 -24.98 6.52
CA ARG A 311 4.85 -24.88 5.50
C ARG A 311 6.26 -25.20 6.03
N GLY A 312 6.42 -25.45 7.33
CA GLY A 312 7.72 -25.72 7.98
C GLY A 312 8.66 -24.52 8.06
N LEU A 313 8.14 -23.31 7.88
CA LEU A 313 8.91 -22.06 7.94
C LEU A 313 9.31 -21.72 9.38
N ASP A 314 8.47 -22.05 10.37
CA ASP A 314 8.76 -21.86 11.79
C ASP A 314 10.08 -22.53 12.22
N ALA A 315 10.23 -23.79 11.87
CA ALA A 315 11.45 -24.54 12.18
C ALA A 315 12.70 -23.94 11.49
N ALA A 316 12.55 -23.44 10.27
CA ALA A 316 13.63 -22.79 9.53
C ALA A 316 14.03 -21.45 10.19
N ILE A 317 13.07 -20.60 10.55
CA ILE A 317 13.29 -19.31 11.24
C ILE A 317 13.96 -19.56 12.61
N ILE A 318 13.45 -20.49 13.39
CA ILE A 318 14.02 -20.85 14.71
C ILE A 318 15.45 -21.35 14.56
N ARG A 319 15.75 -22.23 13.57
CA ARG A 319 17.11 -22.69 13.31
C ARG A 319 18.04 -21.56 12.91
N HIS A 320 17.59 -20.65 12.06
CA HIS A 320 18.35 -19.48 11.64
C HIS A 320 18.71 -18.59 12.85
N ALA A 321 17.72 -18.22 13.67
CA ALA A 321 17.95 -17.44 14.88
C ALA A 321 18.90 -18.11 15.89
N ARG A 322 18.74 -19.42 16.12
CA ARG A 322 19.60 -20.18 17.04
C ARG A 322 21.05 -20.28 16.58
N LYS A 323 21.30 -20.26 15.27
CA LYS A 323 22.65 -20.19 14.69
C LYS A 323 23.26 -18.77 14.77
N GLY A 324 22.55 -17.80 15.25
CA GLY A 324 22.97 -16.37 15.34
C GLY A 324 22.53 -15.51 14.17
N GLY A 325 21.77 -16.06 13.22
CA GLY A 325 21.19 -15.29 12.12
C GLY A 325 20.21 -14.24 12.60
N MET A 326 20.16 -13.11 11.90
CA MET A 326 19.33 -11.98 12.26
C MET A 326 17.86 -12.21 11.87
N VAL A 327 16.94 -11.92 12.80
CA VAL A 327 15.48 -11.98 12.58
C VAL A 327 14.83 -10.69 13.10
N ILE A 328 13.99 -10.07 12.27
CA ILE A 328 13.22 -8.87 12.66
C ILE A 328 11.72 -9.15 12.44
N GLY A 329 10.91 -8.88 13.47
CA GLY A 329 9.45 -8.93 13.38
C GLY A 329 8.83 -7.53 13.39
N VAL A 330 7.89 -7.28 12.49
CA VAL A 330 7.13 -6.02 12.46
C VAL A 330 5.66 -6.34 12.72
N CYS A 331 5.04 -5.64 13.67
CA CYS A 331 3.62 -5.72 14.01
C CYS A 331 3.17 -7.19 14.25
N GLY A 332 2.37 -7.80 13.37
CA GLY A 332 1.98 -9.22 13.50
C GLY A 332 3.18 -10.19 13.51
N GLY A 333 4.21 -9.90 12.71
CA GLY A 333 5.47 -10.67 12.73
C GLY A 333 6.21 -10.56 14.06
N TYR A 334 6.18 -9.40 14.71
CA TYR A 334 6.70 -9.21 16.06
C TYR A 334 5.93 -10.07 17.07
N GLN A 335 4.60 -10.08 16.99
CA GLN A 335 3.76 -10.92 17.86
C GLN A 335 4.09 -12.41 17.72
N MET A 336 4.33 -12.89 16.49
CA MET A 336 4.69 -14.29 16.23
C MET A 336 6.00 -14.71 16.92
N LEU A 337 6.94 -13.78 17.14
CA LEU A 337 8.24 -14.04 17.78
C LEU A 337 8.10 -14.33 19.27
N GLY A 338 7.01 -13.96 19.94
CA GLY A 338 6.74 -14.18 21.34
C GLY A 338 6.61 -15.67 21.72
N ARG A 339 6.48 -15.93 23.02
CA ARG A 339 6.25 -17.28 23.57
C ARG A 339 4.83 -17.76 23.29
N LYS A 340 3.85 -16.83 23.39
CA LYS A 340 2.44 -17.19 23.36
C LYS A 340 1.57 -16.05 22.86
N LEU A 341 0.54 -16.41 22.11
CA LEU A 341 -0.51 -15.53 21.63
C LEU A 341 -1.83 -15.93 22.30
N HIS A 342 -2.53 -14.98 22.91
CA HIS A 342 -3.81 -15.16 23.58
C HIS A 342 -4.90 -14.35 22.87
N ASP A 343 -5.97 -15.03 22.45
CA ASP A 343 -7.15 -14.40 21.81
C ASP A 343 -8.43 -14.84 22.52
N PRO A 344 -8.60 -14.50 23.81
CA PRO A 344 -9.73 -14.97 24.61
C PRO A 344 -11.08 -14.45 24.10
N ASP A 345 -11.07 -13.31 23.44
CA ASP A 345 -12.27 -12.64 22.90
C ASP A 345 -12.51 -12.94 21.41
N HIS A 346 -11.70 -13.80 20.81
CA HIS A 346 -11.77 -14.13 19.38
C HIS A 346 -11.72 -12.91 18.45
N VAL A 347 -10.81 -11.99 18.74
CA VAL A 347 -10.62 -10.74 17.99
C VAL A 347 -10.05 -11.02 16.59
N GLU A 348 -9.10 -11.94 16.49
CA GLU A 348 -8.45 -12.32 15.23
C GLU A 348 -8.84 -13.73 14.76
N SER A 349 -9.01 -14.69 15.67
CA SER A 349 -9.13 -16.10 15.31
C SER A 349 -10.18 -16.82 16.16
N ARG A 350 -10.52 -18.04 15.75
CA ARG A 350 -11.30 -18.98 16.57
C ARG A 350 -10.44 -19.76 17.57
N VAL A 351 -9.12 -19.64 17.46
CA VAL A 351 -8.16 -20.30 18.35
C VAL A 351 -7.89 -19.36 19.52
N PRO A 352 -8.27 -19.73 20.75
CA PRO A 352 -8.17 -18.82 21.91
C PRO A 352 -6.72 -18.62 22.37
N GLU A 353 -5.84 -19.56 22.03
CA GLU A 353 -4.45 -19.54 22.44
C GLU A 353 -3.58 -20.33 21.48
N LEU A 354 -2.39 -19.80 21.12
CA LEU A 354 -1.42 -20.45 20.25
C LEU A 354 -0.01 -20.18 20.79
N ALA A 355 0.86 -21.21 20.82
CA ALA A 355 2.27 -20.99 21.09
C ALA A 355 2.89 -20.13 19.98
N GLY A 356 3.76 -19.17 20.32
CA GLY A 356 4.56 -18.42 19.36
C GLY A 356 5.81 -19.16 18.89
N LEU A 357 6.77 -18.44 18.32
CA LEU A 357 8.05 -19.00 17.88
C LEU A 357 9.07 -19.10 19.03
N ASP A 358 8.77 -18.55 20.20
CA ASP A 358 9.62 -18.57 21.42
C ASP A 358 11.03 -18.03 21.17
N LEU A 359 11.12 -16.95 20.42
CA LEU A 359 12.38 -16.25 20.10
C LEU A 359 12.54 -14.94 20.88
N LEU A 360 11.44 -14.37 21.40
CA LEU A 360 11.40 -13.22 22.29
C LEU A 360 10.66 -13.58 23.58
N ASP A 361 11.19 -13.11 24.72
CA ASP A 361 10.59 -13.34 26.05
C ASP A 361 9.40 -12.40 26.28
N MET A 362 8.32 -12.65 25.55
CA MET A 362 7.06 -11.90 25.67
C MET A 362 5.84 -12.78 25.38
N GLU A 363 4.71 -12.38 25.92
CA GLU A 363 3.40 -12.92 25.57
C GLU A 363 2.50 -11.80 25.03
N VAL A 364 1.60 -12.13 24.13
CA VAL A 364 0.73 -11.18 23.45
C VAL A 364 -0.73 -11.53 23.73
N THR A 365 -1.52 -10.57 24.16
CA THR A 365 -2.97 -10.72 24.30
C THR A 365 -3.68 -9.78 23.32
N PHE A 366 -4.56 -10.32 22.47
CA PHE A 366 -5.36 -9.51 21.56
C PHE A 366 -6.52 -8.85 22.29
N ALA A 367 -6.58 -7.52 22.24
CA ALA A 367 -7.64 -6.71 22.81
C ALA A 367 -8.69 -6.32 21.75
N ARG A 368 -9.90 -6.02 22.19
CA ARG A 368 -10.99 -5.54 21.30
C ARG A 368 -10.72 -4.14 20.75
N GLU A 369 -10.04 -3.32 21.55
CA GLU A 369 -9.63 -1.99 21.14
C GLU A 369 -8.32 -2.07 20.35
N LYS A 370 -8.29 -1.36 19.25
CA LYS A 370 -7.14 -1.29 18.35
C LYS A 370 -6.37 -0.01 18.61
N GLU A 371 -5.07 -0.12 18.83
CA GLU A 371 -4.18 1.02 18.82
C GLU A 371 -4.00 1.49 17.38
N THR A 372 -4.20 2.79 17.15
CA THR A 372 -4.08 3.39 15.82
C THR A 372 -3.57 4.81 16.01
N ALA A 373 -2.28 5.03 15.78
CA ALA A 373 -1.63 6.32 16.02
C ALA A 373 -0.40 6.52 15.14
N GLN A 374 -0.11 7.76 14.78
CA GLN A 374 1.24 8.16 14.37
C GLN A 374 2.17 8.09 15.58
N ALA A 375 3.38 7.60 15.39
CA ALA A 375 4.32 7.41 16.47
C ALA A 375 5.75 7.71 16.02
N SER A 376 6.51 8.34 16.91
CA SER A 376 7.96 8.56 16.76
C SER A 376 8.68 7.76 17.83
N GLY A 377 9.51 6.83 17.39
CA GLY A 377 10.35 6.00 18.24
C GLY A 377 11.78 6.55 18.36
N ILE A 378 12.42 6.25 19.48
CA ILE A 378 13.86 6.50 19.70
C ILE A 378 14.54 5.17 19.98
N VAL A 379 15.63 4.91 19.26
CA VAL A 379 16.48 3.75 19.54
C VAL A 379 17.17 3.94 20.91
N ASP A 380 16.90 3.01 21.82
CA ASP A 380 17.47 2.95 23.18
C ASP A 380 17.82 1.50 23.50
N ALA A 381 18.92 1.05 22.92
CA ALA A 381 19.34 -0.35 22.90
C ALA A 381 20.63 -0.59 23.69
N SER A 382 20.86 -1.84 24.04
CA SER A 382 22.12 -2.36 24.57
C SER A 382 22.88 -3.18 23.51
N GLY A 383 24.09 -3.61 23.86
CA GLY A 383 24.89 -4.48 22.98
C GLY A 383 25.36 -3.77 21.71
N TRP A 384 25.36 -4.50 20.58
CA TRP A 384 25.85 -3.97 19.30
C TRP A 384 25.04 -2.79 18.76
N LEU A 385 23.73 -2.74 19.06
CA LEU A 385 22.82 -1.71 18.58
C LEU A 385 22.95 -0.40 19.40
N ALA A 386 23.69 -0.41 20.53
CA ALA A 386 23.89 0.78 21.38
C ALA A 386 24.54 1.96 20.64
N SER A 387 25.34 1.69 19.57
CA SER A 387 25.90 2.73 18.72
C SER A 387 24.86 3.51 17.92
N SER A 388 23.63 2.99 17.83
CA SER A 388 22.47 3.59 17.13
C SER A 388 21.55 4.33 18.10
N ASN A 389 21.85 4.40 19.40
CA ASN A 389 21.02 5.10 20.37
C ASN A 389 20.84 6.56 19.99
N GLY A 390 19.60 7.04 20.10
CA GLY A 390 19.21 8.39 19.71
C GLY A 390 18.75 8.52 18.26
N ILE A 391 18.86 7.49 17.42
CA ILE A 391 18.22 7.48 16.09
C ILE A 391 16.71 7.61 16.30
N LEU A 392 16.12 8.60 15.64
CA LEU A 392 14.67 8.80 15.58
C LEU A 392 14.08 7.99 14.43
N VAL A 393 12.96 7.36 14.68
CA VAL A 393 12.22 6.57 13.70
C VAL A 393 10.76 7.01 13.71
N ASP A 394 10.32 7.66 12.65
CA ASP A 394 8.94 8.10 12.48
C ASP A 394 8.13 7.01 11.76
N GLY A 395 6.90 6.81 12.23
CA GLY A 395 6.04 5.79 11.67
C GLY A 395 4.63 5.82 12.25
N TYR A 396 3.97 4.68 12.25
CA TYR A 396 2.64 4.54 12.82
C TYR A 396 2.43 3.15 13.44
N GLU A 397 1.55 3.08 14.41
CA GLU A 397 1.09 1.83 15.04
C GLU A 397 -0.34 1.53 14.60
N ILE A 398 -0.61 0.25 14.32
CA ILE A 398 -1.94 -0.22 13.92
C ILE A 398 -2.12 -1.68 14.33
N HIS A 399 -2.39 -1.96 15.60
CA HIS A 399 -2.45 -3.32 16.14
C HIS A 399 -3.49 -3.45 17.26
N ALA A 400 -3.93 -4.69 17.52
CA ALA A 400 -4.82 -5.04 18.64
C ALA A 400 -4.07 -5.80 19.76
N GLY A 401 -2.84 -6.25 19.51
CA GLY A 401 -2.05 -7.00 20.49
C GLY A 401 -1.45 -6.10 21.56
N GLN A 402 -1.47 -6.57 22.80
CA GLN A 402 -0.83 -5.96 23.95
C GLN A 402 0.25 -6.92 24.47
N ASN A 403 1.48 -6.43 24.63
CA ASN A 403 2.61 -7.23 25.05
C ASN A 403 2.81 -7.22 26.56
N GLN A 404 3.08 -8.40 27.10
CA GLN A 404 3.65 -8.59 28.43
C GLN A 404 5.07 -9.11 28.29
N PHE A 405 6.05 -8.30 28.70
CA PHE A 405 7.47 -8.63 28.60
C PHE A 405 7.95 -9.45 29.79
N GLY A 406 8.79 -10.45 29.54
CA GLY A 406 9.55 -11.17 30.56
C GLY A 406 10.90 -10.50 30.85
N GLU A 407 11.63 -11.05 31.81
CA GLU A 407 12.90 -10.48 32.30
C GLU A 407 14.03 -10.48 31.24
N ARG A 408 13.98 -11.42 30.28
CA ARG A 408 14.99 -11.57 29.21
C ARG A 408 14.68 -10.75 27.97
N ALA A 409 13.57 -9.99 27.95
CA ALA A 409 13.21 -9.09 26.88
C ALA A 409 13.98 -7.76 27.05
N LEU A 410 14.98 -7.52 26.23
CA LEU A 410 15.80 -6.31 26.30
C LEU A 410 15.17 -5.22 25.44
N PRO A 411 14.86 -4.01 25.99
CA PRO A 411 14.39 -2.90 25.20
C PRO A 411 15.41 -2.47 24.13
N TRP A 412 14.91 -2.05 22.94
CA TRP A 412 15.74 -1.44 21.92
C TRP A 412 15.08 -0.23 21.22
N LEU A 413 13.74 -0.12 21.31
CA LEU A 413 12.97 1.01 20.76
C LEU A 413 11.95 1.51 21.79
N ARG A 414 11.88 2.81 21.98
CA ARG A 414 10.89 3.48 22.84
C ARG A 414 10.05 4.47 22.07
N ILE A 415 8.76 4.51 22.38
CA ILE A 415 7.81 5.53 21.92
C ILE A 415 7.37 6.32 23.14
N GLY A 416 7.84 7.58 23.25
CA GLY A 416 7.72 8.36 24.49
C GLY A 416 8.37 7.64 25.68
N ASN A 417 7.59 7.38 26.71
CA ASN A 417 8.07 6.66 27.90
C ASN A 417 7.80 5.12 27.84
N ARG A 418 7.13 4.64 26.81
CA ARG A 418 6.76 3.23 26.65
C ARG A 418 7.85 2.48 25.89
N VAL A 419 8.18 1.27 26.36
CA VAL A 419 8.93 0.31 25.55
C VAL A 419 8.01 -0.22 24.48
N ASP A 420 8.37 -0.04 23.22
CA ASP A 420 7.69 -0.65 22.08
C ASP A 420 8.45 -1.88 21.59
N GLY A 421 9.71 -1.71 21.17
CA GLY A 421 10.52 -2.77 20.64
C GLY A 421 11.37 -3.47 21.69
N VAL A 422 11.39 -4.83 21.64
CA VAL A 422 12.32 -5.64 22.43
C VAL A 422 13.15 -6.55 21.55
N MET A 423 14.32 -6.92 22.06
CA MET A 423 15.21 -7.91 21.47
C MET A 423 15.56 -9.02 22.46
N ASN A 424 16.04 -10.15 21.96
CA ASN A 424 16.55 -11.23 22.79
C ASN A 424 17.93 -10.90 23.37
N GLU A 425 18.39 -11.67 24.35
CA GLU A 425 19.69 -11.48 25.03
C GLU A 425 20.90 -11.49 24.09
N ARG A 426 20.83 -12.24 22.98
CA ARG A 426 21.89 -12.29 21.96
C ARG A 426 21.89 -11.07 21.04
N GLY A 427 20.80 -10.30 20.99
CA GLY A 427 20.62 -9.15 20.11
C GLY A 427 20.40 -9.49 18.64
N ASN A 428 20.12 -10.75 18.29
CA ASN A 428 19.92 -11.16 16.90
C ASN A 428 18.44 -11.40 16.53
N VAL A 429 17.52 -11.25 17.47
CA VAL A 429 16.09 -11.26 17.21
C VAL A 429 15.50 -9.99 17.79
N LEU A 430 14.88 -9.17 16.94
CA LEU A 430 14.29 -7.88 17.29
C LEU A 430 12.84 -7.84 16.81
N GLY A 431 12.02 -7.05 17.48
CA GLY A 431 10.68 -6.78 17.01
C GLY A 431 10.14 -5.45 17.51
N SER A 432 9.16 -4.89 16.79
CA SER A 432 8.49 -3.62 17.09
C SER A 432 7.09 -3.61 16.45
N TYR A 433 6.17 -2.85 17.04
CA TYR A 433 4.88 -2.56 16.40
C TYR A 433 4.94 -1.47 15.33
N LEU A 434 6.01 -0.66 15.36
CA LEU A 434 6.12 0.51 14.50
C LEU A 434 6.25 0.11 13.02
N HIS A 435 5.30 0.54 12.19
CA HIS A 435 5.39 0.53 10.74
C HIS A 435 6.16 1.76 10.24
N GLY A 436 6.86 1.64 9.11
CA GLY A 436 7.77 2.69 8.62
C GLY A 436 9.16 2.64 9.29
N LEU A 437 9.46 1.61 10.06
CA LEU A 437 10.69 1.42 10.85
C LEU A 437 11.98 1.68 10.06
N PHE A 438 11.98 1.49 8.76
CA PHE A 438 13.15 1.58 7.88
C PHE A 438 13.11 2.72 6.87
N ASP A 439 12.10 3.59 6.93
CA ASP A 439 11.82 4.58 5.87
C ASP A 439 12.89 5.67 5.76
N ASP A 440 13.57 6.03 6.86
CA ASP A 440 14.69 6.98 6.86
C ASP A 440 16.05 6.33 6.48
N GLY A 441 16.12 5.00 6.48
CA GLY A 441 17.28 4.21 6.13
C GLY A 441 18.37 4.12 7.20
N GLN A 442 18.43 5.00 8.19
CA GLN A 442 19.54 5.06 9.16
C GLN A 442 19.59 3.83 10.06
N LEU A 443 18.47 3.45 10.64
CA LEU A 443 18.38 2.26 11.49
C LEU A 443 18.77 1.00 10.70
N PHE A 444 18.24 0.86 9.48
CA PHE A 444 18.58 -0.31 8.67
C PHE A 444 20.04 -0.31 8.20
N ALA A 445 20.63 0.85 7.93
CA ALA A 445 22.06 0.97 7.61
C ALA A 445 22.93 0.42 8.78
N ALA A 446 22.56 0.72 10.02
CA ALA A 446 23.25 0.20 11.19
C ALA A 446 23.11 -1.33 11.33
N ILE A 447 21.90 -1.86 11.07
CA ILE A 447 21.65 -3.32 11.07
C ILE A 447 22.45 -4.01 9.96
N ALA A 448 22.44 -3.44 8.74
CA ALA A 448 23.18 -3.96 7.59
C ALA A 448 24.70 -3.95 7.84
N ALA A 449 25.23 -2.89 8.44
CA ALA A 449 26.63 -2.81 8.82
C ALA A 449 27.01 -3.88 9.85
N HIS A 450 26.15 -4.12 10.85
CA HIS A 450 26.38 -5.21 11.82
C HIS A 450 26.42 -6.57 11.14
N ILE A 451 25.44 -6.90 10.28
CA ILE A 451 25.42 -8.18 9.56
C ILE A 451 26.67 -8.36 8.68
N ARG A 452 27.08 -7.29 7.95
CA ARG A 452 28.29 -7.32 7.13
C ARG A 452 29.55 -7.59 7.95
N LYS A 453 29.67 -6.94 9.10
CA LYS A 453 30.78 -7.14 10.03
C LYS A 453 30.84 -8.58 10.52
N GLU A 454 29.72 -9.18 10.90
CA GLU A 454 29.66 -10.60 11.32
C GLU A 454 30.04 -11.56 10.16
N LYS A 455 29.77 -11.17 8.92
CA LYS A 455 30.16 -11.92 7.72
C LYS A 455 31.60 -11.66 7.24
N GLY A 456 32.30 -10.71 7.85
CA GLY A 456 33.63 -10.29 7.41
C GLY A 456 33.62 -9.57 6.04
N ILE A 457 32.53 -8.91 5.70
CA ILE A 457 32.40 -8.13 4.46
C ILE A 457 32.79 -6.68 4.76
N ASP A 458 33.88 -6.21 4.14
CA ASP A 458 34.27 -4.80 4.16
C ASP A 458 33.49 -4.03 3.11
N THR A 459 32.77 -3.01 3.53
CA THR A 459 32.00 -2.15 2.61
C THR A 459 32.28 -0.69 2.90
N GLU A 460 32.48 0.10 1.83
CA GLU A 460 32.43 1.56 1.95
C GLU A 460 31.03 1.98 2.41
N THR A 461 30.97 2.81 3.43
CA THR A 461 29.72 3.33 3.96
C THR A 461 29.13 4.33 2.96
N GLN A 462 28.15 3.92 2.18
CA GLN A 462 27.36 4.83 1.36
C GLN A 462 26.23 5.43 2.19
N ALA A 463 25.88 6.68 1.92
CA ALA A 463 24.75 7.31 2.60
C ALA A 463 23.45 6.55 2.30
N PRO A 464 22.62 6.28 3.32
CA PRO A 464 21.32 5.63 3.13
C PRO A 464 20.40 6.54 2.31
N MET A 465 19.58 5.93 1.46
CA MET A 465 18.53 6.63 0.73
C MET A 465 17.23 6.57 1.54
N THR A 466 16.58 7.71 1.76
CA THR A 466 15.27 7.73 2.39
C THR A 466 14.17 7.33 1.42
N LEU A 467 13.12 6.71 1.92
CA LEU A 467 11.96 6.34 1.09
C LEU A 467 11.27 7.58 0.51
N ASN A 468 11.27 8.69 1.25
CA ASN A 468 10.68 9.94 0.77
C ASN A 468 11.44 10.54 -0.42
N GLU A 469 12.78 10.59 -0.37
CA GLU A 469 13.59 11.05 -1.51
C GLU A 469 13.38 10.17 -2.75
N TYR A 470 13.27 8.86 -2.55
CA TYR A 470 12.98 7.93 -3.63
C TYR A 470 11.59 8.19 -4.24
N ARG A 471 10.55 8.34 -3.41
CA ARG A 471 9.18 8.63 -3.87
C ARG A 471 9.08 9.93 -4.64
N GLU A 472 9.71 11.00 -4.16
CA GLU A 472 9.69 12.29 -4.84
C GLU A 472 10.28 12.19 -6.27
N ARG A 473 11.41 11.49 -6.43
CA ARG A 473 12.03 11.23 -7.75
C ARG A 473 11.11 10.40 -8.66
N GLU A 474 10.45 9.38 -8.08
CA GLU A 474 9.53 8.53 -8.84
C GLU A 474 8.26 9.30 -9.26
N PHE A 475 7.71 10.16 -8.41
CA PHE A 475 6.58 11.02 -8.79
C PHE A 475 6.94 11.94 -9.95
N ASP A 476 8.10 12.58 -9.92
CA ASP A 476 8.54 13.42 -11.02
C ASP A 476 8.76 12.60 -12.29
N ARG A 477 9.41 11.44 -12.19
CA ARG A 477 9.65 10.56 -13.34
C ARG A 477 8.36 10.09 -14.02
N ILE A 478 7.37 9.62 -13.24
CA ILE A 478 6.09 9.18 -13.82
C ILE A 478 5.29 10.37 -14.38
N ALA A 479 5.36 11.53 -13.74
CA ALA A 479 4.73 12.75 -14.22
C ALA A 479 5.30 13.17 -15.59
N ASP A 480 6.63 13.17 -15.74
CA ASP A 480 7.30 13.51 -16.99
C ASP A 480 6.92 12.56 -18.12
N ILE A 481 6.91 11.24 -17.85
CA ILE A 481 6.51 10.23 -18.83
C ILE A 481 5.05 10.44 -19.27
N VAL A 482 4.14 10.63 -18.33
CA VAL A 482 2.71 10.82 -18.64
C VAL A 482 2.48 12.15 -19.35
N ARG A 483 3.12 13.24 -18.93
CA ARG A 483 3.05 14.55 -19.58
C ARG A 483 3.52 14.50 -21.05
N ALA A 484 4.55 13.72 -21.34
CA ALA A 484 5.05 13.53 -22.70
C ALA A 484 4.17 12.60 -23.56
N SER A 485 3.26 11.84 -22.94
CA SER A 485 2.53 10.77 -23.60
C SER A 485 1.04 11.06 -23.81
N VAL A 486 0.50 12.10 -23.15
CA VAL A 486 -0.92 12.47 -23.21
C VAL A 486 -1.11 13.96 -23.52
N ASP A 487 -2.22 14.30 -24.17
CA ASP A 487 -2.60 15.70 -24.45
C ASP A 487 -3.11 16.38 -23.15
N MET A 488 -2.17 16.96 -22.40
CA MET A 488 -2.48 17.65 -21.16
C MET A 488 -3.34 18.90 -21.37
N ASP A 489 -3.21 19.59 -22.53
CA ASP A 489 -4.03 20.75 -22.84
C ASP A 489 -5.49 20.36 -23.03
N ALA A 490 -5.75 19.24 -23.72
CA ALA A 490 -7.09 18.68 -23.84
C ALA A 490 -7.64 18.26 -22.46
N ILE A 491 -6.84 17.63 -21.60
CA ILE A 491 -7.25 17.25 -20.24
C ILE A 491 -7.62 18.49 -19.42
N TYR A 492 -6.84 19.58 -19.49
CA TYR A 492 -7.16 20.82 -18.80
C TYR A 492 -8.44 21.48 -19.33
N ARG A 493 -8.70 21.44 -20.64
CA ARG A 493 -9.97 21.91 -21.22
C ARG A 493 -11.14 21.08 -20.72
N ILE A 494 -11.00 19.76 -20.64
CA ILE A 494 -12.00 18.84 -20.08
C ILE A 494 -12.31 19.20 -18.63
N VAL A 495 -11.29 19.37 -17.79
CA VAL A 495 -11.46 19.75 -16.37
C VAL A 495 -12.17 21.10 -16.22
N ARG A 496 -11.89 22.06 -17.11
CA ARG A 496 -12.55 23.39 -17.10
C ARG A 496 -13.98 23.36 -17.65
N GLY A 497 -14.40 22.25 -18.25
CA GLY A 497 -15.73 22.13 -18.88
C GLY A 497 -15.84 22.87 -20.21
N GLU A 498 -14.75 22.96 -20.94
CA GLU A 498 -14.67 23.64 -22.25
C GLU A 498 -14.91 22.65 -23.41
N VAL A 499 -15.19 21.36 -23.10
CA VAL A 499 -15.38 20.28 -24.09
C VAL A 499 -16.60 19.43 -23.72
#